data_3d3963b2a9835fb94b392beff3ff811a
#
_entry.id   3d3963b2a9835fb94b392beff3ff811a
#
_cell.length_a   1.000
_cell.length_b   1.000
_cell.length_c   1.000
_cell.angle_alpha   90.00
_cell.angle_beta   90.00
_cell.angle_gamma   90.00
#
_symmetry.space_group_name_H-M   'P 1'
#
loop_
_entity.id
_entity.type
_entity.pdbx_description
1 polymer ?
#
loop_
_entity_poly.entity_id
_entity_poly.type
_entity_poly.pdbx_seq_one_letter_code
_entity_poly.pdbx_strand_id
1 'polypeptide(L)'
;MRRPIAAVVTLLAVLPLAAHAAPLSGRWEGVFRGGRGDQPVTLICREGQGGTFTGLLYMSGDLMGPIENGTVAGDSLHFNVMNFGFRASRQADQMHVVLSIVHGQTHEMALHFTNPDTAALVQTPEANAAARARIEVAWDQVPDSVFAQHRVPAAAPIAVADAMRTGTLLLVGGGPAQDDVNAEFVRLAGGASARIVVIPTASTDPGQDDAALTDGDRWARSLGVAHATVMHTSSRREADSEAFVRPLRDATGVWLPGGEAGRILVSYLGTRTERELFAVLARGGVIGGTSAGALVWGSECQTFRAPKDGSPFQMGDVSALRLGDPHGVCFGALRQMVIAPHFAEFRMQPSLAKTVAARPQLLGIGIDEATALEVQGNVGKVLGRGHVTIVGGGAPAPQVLAAGARYDLVKRASL
;
A
#
# COMPACT_ATOMS: atom_id res chain seq x y z
N MET A 1 -70.29 1.72 -61.15
CA MET A 1 -70.10 1.67 -59.66
C MET A 1 -68.87 0.78 -59.34
N ARG A 2 -67.74 1.37 -59.07
CA ARG A 2 -66.50 0.66 -58.64
C ARG A 2 -66.25 1.00 -57.19
N ARG A 3 -66.24 0.02 -56.31
CA ARG A 3 -65.91 0.16 -54.88
C ARG A 3 -64.39 0.21 -54.73
N PRO A 4 -63.83 1.07 -53.88
CA PRO A 4 -62.42 1.07 -53.61
C PRO A 4 -62.07 -0.04 -52.59
N ILE A 5 -61.01 -0.75 -52.87
CA ILE A 5 -60.36 -1.72 -51.97
C ILE A 5 -59.52 -0.91 -50.99
N ALA A 6 -59.90 -0.97 -49.71
CA ALA A 6 -59.07 -0.41 -48.64
C ALA A 6 -57.93 -1.37 -48.36
N ALA A 7 -56.69 -0.91 -48.59
CA ALA A 7 -55.51 -1.60 -48.20
C ALA A 7 -55.25 -1.36 -46.70
N VAL A 8 -55.31 -2.43 -45.90
CA VAL A 8 -54.88 -2.42 -44.48
C VAL A 8 -53.37 -2.50 -44.46
N VAL A 9 -52.70 -1.43 -44.18
CA VAL A 9 -51.27 -1.40 -43.90
C VAL A 9 -51.10 -1.79 -42.43
N THR A 10 -50.67 -3.03 -42.16
CA THR A 10 -50.30 -3.47 -40.84
C THR A 10 -48.92 -2.90 -40.53
N LEU A 11 -48.90 -1.86 -39.71
CA LEU A 11 -47.65 -1.31 -39.17
C LEU A 11 -47.10 -2.29 -38.12
N LEU A 12 -46.15 -3.12 -38.51
CA LEU A 12 -45.34 -3.88 -37.54
C LEU A 12 -44.48 -2.86 -36.79
N ALA A 13 -44.88 -2.53 -35.58
CA ALA A 13 -44.02 -1.82 -34.64
C ALA A 13 -42.87 -2.75 -34.29
N VAL A 14 -41.70 -2.50 -34.86
CA VAL A 14 -40.44 -3.10 -34.38
C VAL A 14 -40.17 -2.42 -33.04
N LEU A 15 -40.58 -3.06 -31.96
CA LEU A 15 -40.12 -2.71 -30.64
C LEU A 15 -38.60 -2.90 -30.65
N PRO A 16 -37.82 -1.89 -30.23
CA PRO A 16 -36.39 -2.13 -30.07
C PRO A 16 -36.22 -3.25 -29.04
N LEU A 17 -35.55 -4.34 -29.42
CA LEU A 17 -35.05 -5.30 -28.46
C LEU A 17 -34.23 -4.50 -27.43
N ALA A 18 -34.77 -4.37 -26.23
CA ALA A 18 -33.99 -3.86 -25.12
C ALA A 18 -32.76 -4.75 -25.04
N ALA A 19 -31.61 -4.18 -25.30
CA ALA A 19 -30.37 -4.88 -25.13
C ALA A 19 -30.33 -5.32 -23.65
N HIS A 20 -30.48 -6.63 -23.42
CA HIS A 20 -30.41 -7.17 -22.08
C HIS A 20 -28.98 -6.90 -21.60
N ALA A 21 -28.86 -6.30 -20.43
CA ALA A 21 -27.56 -6.14 -19.80
C ALA A 21 -26.88 -7.53 -19.65
N ALA A 22 -25.58 -7.58 -19.84
CA ALA A 22 -24.82 -8.79 -19.60
C ALA A 22 -25.09 -9.32 -18.16
N PRO A 23 -25.09 -10.64 -17.93
CA PRO A 23 -25.32 -11.17 -16.59
C PRO A 23 -24.27 -10.60 -15.64
N LEU A 24 -24.64 -10.32 -14.37
CA LEU A 24 -23.68 -9.90 -13.39
C LEU A 24 -22.65 -11.00 -13.11
N SER A 25 -23.12 -12.25 -13.07
CA SER A 25 -22.24 -13.40 -12.86
C SER A 25 -21.32 -13.61 -14.04
N GLY A 26 -20.03 -13.55 -13.78
CA GLY A 26 -18.99 -13.72 -14.78
C GLY A 26 -17.77 -12.84 -14.49
N ARG A 27 -16.96 -12.67 -15.53
CA ARG A 27 -15.70 -11.95 -15.50
C ARG A 27 -15.85 -10.60 -16.23
N TRP A 28 -15.44 -9.56 -15.55
CA TRP A 28 -15.43 -8.19 -16.01
C TRP A 28 -14.01 -7.65 -16.00
N GLU A 29 -13.56 -7.05 -17.07
CA GLU A 29 -12.19 -6.58 -17.22
C GLU A 29 -12.13 -5.14 -17.67
N GLY A 30 -11.13 -4.41 -17.21
CA GLY A 30 -10.91 -3.02 -17.55
C GLY A 30 -9.55 -2.53 -17.07
N VAL A 31 -9.42 -1.20 -16.99
CA VAL A 31 -8.19 -0.56 -16.59
C VAL A 31 -8.49 0.51 -15.54
N PHE A 32 -7.82 0.42 -14.42
CA PHE A 32 -7.76 1.48 -13.42
C PHE A 32 -6.63 2.45 -13.77
N ARG A 33 -6.96 3.72 -13.92
CA ARG A 33 -5.99 4.79 -14.18
C ARG A 33 -5.68 5.53 -12.90
N GLY A 34 -4.57 5.18 -12.27
CA GLY A 34 -4.11 5.75 -11.01
C GLY A 34 -2.74 6.40 -11.13
N GLY A 35 -2.23 6.87 -10.01
CA GLY A 35 -0.91 7.51 -9.93
C GLY A 35 0.27 6.59 -10.30
N ARG A 36 0.05 5.28 -10.38
CA ARG A 36 1.04 4.27 -10.83
C ARG A 36 0.92 3.91 -12.31
N GLY A 37 0.13 4.66 -13.09
CA GLY A 37 -0.18 4.35 -14.48
C GLY A 37 -1.40 3.44 -14.63
N ASP A 38 -1.58 2.91 -15.85
CA ASP A 38 -2.69 2.04 -16.20
C ASP A 38 -2.50 0.65 -15.59
N GLN A 39 -3.42 0.24 -14.73
CA GLN A 39 -3.41 -1.05 -14.05
C GLN A 39 -4.59 -1.91 -14.52
N PRO A 40 -4.36 -3.09 -15.10
CA PRO A 40 -5.44 -4.01 -15.44
C PRO A 40 -6.27 -4.39 -14.22
N VAL A 41 -7.58 -4.34 -14.35
CA VAL A 41 -8.54 -4.75 -13.31
C VAL A 41 -9.38 -5.89 -13.82
N THR A 42 -9.54 -6.91 -13.00
CA THR A 42 -10.47 -8.02 -13.23
C THR A 42 -11.40 -8.16 -12.02
N LEU A 43 -12.69 -8.12 -12.27
CA LEU A 43 -13.73 -8.38 -11.28
C LEU A 43 -14.47 -9.66 -11.68
N ILE A 44 -14.47 -10.66 -10.82
CA ILE A 44 -15.20 -11.90 -11.02
C ILE A 44 -16.34 -11.92 -10.03
N CYS A 45 -17.58 -11.99 -10.53
CA CYS A 45 -18.79 -11.90 -9.72
C CYS A 45 -19.67 -13.14 -9.85
N ARG A 46 -20.41 -13.45 -8.79
CA ARG A 46 -21.55 -14.38 -8.81
C ARG A 46 -22.72 -13.74 -8.08
N GLU A 47 -23.83 -13.59 -8.79
CA GLU A 47 -25.09 -13.12 -8.23
C GLU A 47 -25.68 -14.17 -7.28
N GLY A 48 -26.14 -13.72 -6.12
CA GLY A 48 -26.80 -14.50 -5.09
C GLY A 48 -28.31 -14.24 -5.05
N GLN A 49 -28.97 -14.77 -4.04
CA GLN A 49 -30.37 -14.53 -3.79
C GLN A 49 -30.60 -13.18 -3.11
N GLY A 50 -31.80 -12.60 -3.32
CA GLY A 50 -32.23 -11.39 -2.59
C GLY A 50 -31.45 -10.12 -2.93
N GLY A 51 -30.94 -9.99 -4.16
CA GLY A 51 -30.20 -8.79 -4.58
C GLY A 51 -28.80 -8.70 -3.97
N THR A 52 -28.17 -9.83 -3.66
CA THR A 52 -26.79 -9.89 -3.19
C THR A 52 -25.89 -10.40 -4.29
N PHE A 53 -24.57 -10.18 -4.18
CA PHE A 53 -23.57 -10.85 -4.99
C PHE A 53 -22.26 -11.00 -4.23
N THR A 54 -21.48 -11.96 -4.65
CA THR A 54 -20.14 -12.26 -4.15
C THR A 54 -19.15 -12.20 -5.30
N GLY A 55 -17.87 -12.06 -5.01
CA GLY A 55 -16.85 -12.00 -6.05
C GLY A 55 -15.45 -11.79 -5.53
N LEU A 56 -14.52 -11.67 -6.48
CA LEU A 56 -13.10 -11.37 -6.25
C LEU A 56 -12.67 -10.22 -7.16
N LEU A 57 -11.91 -9.29 -6.61
CA LEU A 57 -11.29 -8.20 -7.35
C LEU A 57 -9.79 -8.43 -7.48
N TYR A 58 -9.27 -8.34 -8.70
CA TYR A 58 -7.86 -8.40 -9.02
C TYR A 58 -7.40 -7.06 -9.61
N MET A 59 -6.18 -6.66 -9.30
CA MET A 59 -5.51 -5.49 -9.91
C MET A 59 -4.11 -5.89 -10.32
N SER A 60 -3.75 -5.65 -11.57
CA SER A 60 -2.47 -6.07 -12.16
C SER A 60 -2.18 -7.58 -12.01
N GLY A 61 -3.23 -8.40 -11.94
CA GLY A 61 -3.14 -9.85 -11.75
C GLY A 61 -3.12 -10.29 -10.27
N ASP A 62 -2.96 -9.36 -9.33
CA ASP A 62 -2.97 -9.65 -7.90
C ASP A 62 -4.38 -9.63 -7.33
N LEU A 63 -4.68 -10.60 -6.45
CA LEU A 63 -5.95 -10.62 -5.73
C LEU A 63 -5.95 -9.49 -4.69
N MET A 64 -6.81 -8.49 -4.91
CA MET A 64 -7.03 -7.41 -3.94
C MET A 64 -7.87 -7.91 -2.75
N GLY A 65 -8.91 -8.69 -3.01
CA GLY A 65 -9.73 -9.28 -1.97
C GLY A 65 -11.11 -9.75 -2.48
N PRO A 66 -11.89 -10.39 -1.59
CA PRO A 66 -13.26 -10.72 -1.87
C PRO A 66 -14.16 -9.50 -1.85
N ILE A 67 -15.27 -9.59 -2.56
CA ILE A 67 -16.37 -8.64 -2.42
C ILE A 67 -17.05 -8.84 -1.07
N GLU A 68 -17.13 -7.78 -0.30
CA GLU A 68 -17.86 -7.68 0.95
C GLU A 68 -19.13 -6.82 0.76
N ASN A 69 -20.23 -7.22 1.42
CA ASN A 69 -21.49 -6.48 1.39
C ASN A 69 -22.00 -6.18 -0.03
N GLY A 70 -21.77 -7.10 -0.98
CA GLY A 70 -22.19 -6.93 -2.36
C GLY A 70 -23.72 -6.91 -2.46
N THR A 71 -24.28 -5.80 -2.96
CA THR A 71 -25.71 -5.64 -3.22
C THR A 71 -25.95 -5.15 -4.62
N VAL A 72 -27.03 -5.65 -5.25
CA VAL A 72 -27.47 -5.25 -6.58
C VAL A 72 -28.93 -4.86 -6.55
N ALA A 73 -29.28 -3.72 -7.10
CA ALA A 73 -30.63 -3.21 -7.24
C ALA A 73 -30.81 -2.69 -8.67
N GLY A 74 -31.46 -3.49 -9.53
CA GLY A 74 -31.50 -3.23 -10.96
C GLY A 74 -30.10 -3.20 -11.56
N ASP A 75 -29.70 -2.08 -12.16
CA ASP A 75 -28.37 -1.90 -12.75
C ASP A 75 -27.35 -1.28 -11.81
N SER A 76 -27.76 -0.96 -10.58
CA SER A 76 -26.88 -0.37 -9.58
C SER A 76 -26.27 -1.42 -8.65
N LEU A 77 -24.95 -1.34 -8.42
CA LEU A 77 -24.21 -2.21 -7.54
C LEU A 77 -23.51 -1.39 -6.46
N HIS A 78 -23.48 -1.95 -5.25
CA HIS A 78 -22.68 -1.44 -4.14
C HIS A 78 -21.91 -2.60 -3.51
N PHE A 79 -20.63 -2.42 -3.28
CA PHE A 79 -19.81 -3.42 -2.63
C PHE A 79 -18.56 -2.81 -2.02
N ASN A 80 -17.92 -3.55 -1.15
CA ASN A 80 -16.61 -3.21 -0.63
C ASN A 80 -15.60 -4.29 -1.04
N VAL A 81 -14.36 -3.90 -1.20
CA VAL A 81 -13.21 -4.80 -1.26
C VAL A 81 -12.18 -4.24 -0.29
N MET A 82 -11.79 -5.01 0.70
CA MET A 82 -11.03 -4.50 1.82
C MET A 82 -11.82 -3.34 2.49
N ASN A 83 -11.24 -2.14 2.55
CA ASN A 83 -11.87 -0.94 3.10
C ASN A 83 -12.29 0.07 2.04
N PHE A 84 -12.21 -0.31 0.77
CA PHE A 84 -12.63 0.55 -0.33
C PHE A 84 -14.10 0.32 -0.65
N GLY A 85 -14.85 1.41 -0.74
CA GLY A 85 -16.24 1.38 -1.18
C GLY A 85 -16.35 1.53 -2.69
N PHE A 86 -17.11 0.66 -3.32
CA PHE A 86 -17.37 0.68 -4.75
C PHE A 86 -18.86 0.92 -5.01
N ARG A 87 -19.14 1.81 -5.92
CA ARG A 87 -20.45 1.95 -6.54
C ARG A 87 -20.30 1.69 -8.02
N ALA A 88 -21.18 0.91 -8.59
CA ALA A 88 -21.15 0.64 -10.01
C ALA A 88 -22.54 0.74 -10.63
N SER A 89 -22.58 1.10 -11.91
CA SER A 89 -23.75 1.01 -12.74
C SER A 89 -23.45 0.15 -13.96
N ARG A 90 -24.38 -0.75 -14.26
CA ARG A 90 -24.24 -1.71 -15.36
C ARG A 90 -25.14 -1.31 -16.52
N GLN A 91 -24.61 -1.28 -17.73
CA GLN A 91 -25.36 -1.01 -18.94
C GLN A 91 -24.85 -1.90 -20.07
N ALA A 92 -25.69 -2.77 -20.60
CA ALA A 92 -25.33 -3.78 -21.58
C ALA A 92 -24.13 -4.64 -21.11
N ASP A 93 -23.03 -4.66 -21.83
CA ASP A 93 -21.79 -5.37 -21.53
C ASP A 93 -20.74 -4.51 -20.79
N GLN A 94 -21.15 -3.34 -20.33
CA GLN A 94 -20.28 -2.40 -19.62
C GLN A 94 -20.71 -2.21 -18.17
N MET A 95 -19.73 -2.03 -17.30
CA MET A 95 -19.92 -1.64 -15.91
C MET A 95 -19.05 -0.41 -15.63
N HIS A 96 -19.70 0.70 -15.33
CA HIS A 96 -19.00 1.89 -14.86
C HIS A 96 -18.86 1.81 -13.34
N VAL A 97 -17.63 1.81 -12.87
CA VAL A 97 -17.30 1.63 -11.45
C VAL A 97 -16.67 2.89 -10.89
N VAL A 98 -17.21 3.37 -9.77
CA VAL A 98 -16.67 4.48 -8.99
C VAL A 98 -16.12 3.92 -7.69
N LEU A 99 -14.82 3.96 -7.54
CA LEU A 99 -14.11 3.66 -6.30
C LEU A 99 -14.14 4.90 -5.40
N SER A 100 -14.65 4.78 -4.20
CA SER A 100 -14.57 5.82 -3.16
C SER A 100 -13.46 5.48 -2.19
N ILE A 101 -12.47 6.38 -2.09
CA ILE A 101 -11.40 6.29 -1.13
C ILE A 101 -11.76 7.15 0.09
N VAL A 102 -11.24 6.78 1.25
CA VAL A 102 -11.33 7.60 2.46
C VAL A 102 -10.83 9.03 2.15
N HIS A 103 -11.44 10.04 2.73
CA HIS A 103 -11.23 11.48 2.45
C HIS A 103 -11.86 12.03 1.16
N GLY A 104 -12.82 11.30 0.56
CA GLY A 104 -13.69 11.85 -0.49
C GLY A 104 -13.06 11.88 -1.89
N GLN A 105 -11.92 11.27 -2.10
CA GLN A 105 -11.40 11.05 -3.45
C GLN A 105 -12.17 9.92 -4.12
N THR A 106 -12.47 10.09 -5.39
CA THR A 106 -13.11 9.08 -6.22
C THR A 106 -12.27 8.81 -7.46
N HIS A 107 -12.22 7.55 -7.85
CA HIS A 107 -11.63 7.13 -9.11
C HIS A 107 -12.68 6.38 -9.92
N GLU A 108 -12.70 6.60 -11.21
CA GLU A 108 -13.64 5.98 -12.11
C GLU A 108 -12.92 4.99 -13.02
N MET A 109 -13.58 3.87 -13.30
CA MET A 109 -13.11 2.88 -14.25
C MET A 109 -14.29 2.27 -14.99
N ALA A 110 -14.06 1.85 -16.23
CA ALA A 110 -15.02 1.08 -17.00
C ALA A 110 -14.53 -0.36 -17.11
N LEU A 111 -15.39 -1.30 -16.75
CA LEU A 111 -15.16 -2.74 -16.93
C LEU A 111 -16.07 -3.26 -18.04
N HIS A 112 -15.58 -4.17 -18.84
CA HIS A 112 -16.33 -4.85 -19.90
C HIS A 112 -16.54 -6.32 -19.52
N PHE A 113 -17.72 -6.82 -19.80
CA PHE A 113 -18.02 -8.24 -19.63
C PHE A 113 -17.23 -9.06 -20.64
N THR A 114 -16.44 -10.01 -20.17
CA THR A 114 -15.55 -10.79 -21.04
C THR A 114 -15.89 -12.27 -21.07
N ASN A 115 -16.38 -12.83 -19.96
CA ASN A 115 -16.63 -14.27 -19.87
C ASN A 115 -17.64 -14.57 -18.75
N PRO A 116 -18.62 -15.50 -18.95
CA PRO A 116 -19.50 -15.97 -17.88
C PRO A 116 -18.81 -16.87 -16.84
N ASP A 117 -17.52 -17.18 -17.01
CA ASP A 117 -16.77 -18.05 -16.10
C ASP A 117 -16.57 -17.44 -14.72
N THR A 118 -17.09 -18.11 -13.71
CA THR A 118 -16.92 -17.77 -12.30
C THR A 118 -16.04 -18.79 -11.55
N ALA A 119 -15.34 -19.66 -12.26
CA ALA A 119 -14.56 -20.74 -11.65
C ALA A 119 -13.44 -20.21 -10.72
N ALA A 120 -12.90 -19.03 -11.02
CA ALA A 120 -11.88 -18.40 -10.17
C ALA A 120 -12.40 -17.94 -8.80
N LEU A 121 -13.72 -17.93 -8.56
CA LEU A 121 -14.30 -17.75 -7.23
C LEU A 121 -14.05 -18.96 -6.31
N VAL A 122 -13.73 -20.09 -6.90
CA VAL A 122 -13.22 -21.25 -6.17
C VAL A 122 -11.69 -21.11 -6.21
N GLN A 123 -11.10 -20.64 -5.13
CA GLN A 123 -9.64 -20.58 -5.04
C GLN A 123 -9.07 -22.00 -5.15
N THR A 124 -8.34 -22.27 -6.21
CA THR A 124 -7.65 -23.54 -6.35
C THR A 124 -6.42 -23.61 -5.44
N PRO A 125 -5.98 -24.82 -5.03
CA PRO A 125 -4.73 -24.96 -4.27
C PRO A 125 -3.52 -24.32 -4.97
N GLU A 126 -3.48 -24.35 -6.31
CA GLU A 126 -2.42 -23.74 -7.13
C GLU A 126 -2.46 -22.20 -7.07
N ALA A 127 -3.65 -21.60 -7.20
CA ALA A 127 -3.83 -20.16 -7.08
C ALA A 127 -3.46 -19.66 -5.67
N ASN A 128 -3.83 -20.43 -4.64
CA ASN A 128 -3.43 -20.14 -3.26
C ASN A 128 -1.92 -20.29 -3.06
N ALA A 129 -1.27 -21.30 -3.66
CA ALA A 129 0.17 -21.48 -3.61
C ALA A 129 0.91 -20.33 -4.31
N ALA A 130 0.43 -19.89 -5.48
CA ALA A 130 0.99 -18.76 -6.20
C ALA A 130 0.85 -17.44 -5.42
N ALA A 131 -0.33 -17.19 -4.83
CA ALA A 131 -0.54 -16.02 -3.98
C ALA A 131 0.38 -16.03 -2.75
N ARG A 132 0.59 -17.21 -2.14
CA ARG A 132 1.54 -17.38 -1.02
C ARG A 132 2.98 -17.11 -1.44
N ALA A 133 3.42 -17.68 -2.56
CA ALA A 133 4.79 -17.50 -3.06
C ALA A 133 5.12 -16.02 -3.30
N ARG A 134 4.13 -15.20 -3.68
CA ARG A 134 4.31 -13.75 -3.86
C ARG A 134 4.56 -12.98 -2.57
N ILE A 135 4.01 -13.46 -1.44
CA ILE A 135 4.17 -12.82 -0.12
C ILE A 135 5.27 -13.47 0.69
N GLU A 136 5.69 -14.67 0.28
CA GLU A 136 6.73 -15.40 0.98
C GLU A 136 8.07 -14.68 0.79
N VAL A 137 8.61 -14.22 1.90
CA VAL A 137 9.89 -13.54 1.95
C VAL A 137 10.92 -14.55 2.47
N ALA A 138 12.05 -14.64 1.80
CA ALA A 138 13.14 -15.56 2.15
C ALA A 138 13.88 -15.12 3.41
N TRP A 139 13.19 -15.13 4.55
CA TRP A 139 13.74 -14.70 5.85
C TRP A 139 14.93 -15.52 6.33
N ASP A 140 15.04 -16.75 5.87
CA ASP A 140 16.19 -17.66 6.13
C ASP A 140 17.52 -17.16 5.57
N GLN A 141 17.49 -16.20 4.64
CA GLN A 141 18.69 -15.53 4.13
C GLN A 141 19.28 -14.51 5.12
N VAL A 142 18.53 -14.09 6.13
CA VAL A 142 19.01 -13.14 7.14
C VAL A 142 19.56 -13.92 8.33
N PRO A 143 20.83 -13.74 8.69
CA PRO A 143 21.42 -14.42 9.84
C PRO A 143 20.69 -14.06 11.15
N ASP A 144 20.51 -15.04 12.05
CA ASP A 144 19.88 -14.83 13.38
C ASP A 144 20.58 -13.72 14.18
N SER A 145 21.90 -13.59 14.04
CA SER A 145 22.67 -12.53 14.68
C SER A 145 22.24 -11.13 14.25
N VAL A 146 21.79 -10.96 13.00
CA VAL A 146 21.27 -9.69 12.50
C VAL A 146 19.95 -9.36 13.17
N PHE A 147 19.03 -10.32 13.27
CA PHE A 147 17.78 -10.12 14.00
C PHE A 147 18.03 -9.80 15.47
N ALA A 148 18.97 -10.49 16.11
CA ALA A 148 19.34 -10.23 17.51
C ALA A 148 19.88 -8.81 17.72
N GLN A 149 20.70 -8.29 16.81
CA GLN A 149 21.27 -6.93 16.87
C GLN A 149 20.20 -5.84 16.70
N HIS A 150 19.16 -6.09 15.88
CA HIS A 150 18.10 -5.10 15.61
C HIS A 150 16.94 -5.18 16.62
N ARG A 151 16.89 -6.22 17.43
CA ARG A 151 15.84 -6.36 18.45
C ARG A 151 16.03 -5.35 19.56
N VAL A 152 15.07 -4.46 19.70
CA VAL A 152 15.06 -3.50 20.80
C VAL A 152 14.53 -4.20 22.06
N PRO A 153 15.29 -4.22 23.17
CA PRO A 153 14.82 -4.79 24.44
C PRO A 153 13.54 -4.11 24.91
N ALA A 154 12.62 -4.88 25.50
CA ALA A 154 11.35 -4.34 25.99
C ALA A 154 11.52 -3.20 27.01
N ALA A 155 12.57 -3.24 27.82
CA ALA A 155 12.88 -2.20 28.79
C ALA A 155 13.63 -0.98 28.21
N ALA A 156 13.97 -0.99 26.91
CA ALA A 156 14.66 0.14 26.31
C ALA A 156 13.74 1.38 26.27
N PRO A 157 14.28 2.59 26.44
CA PRO A 157 13.48 3.80 26.31
C PRO A 157 13.07 4.04 24.87
N ILE A 158 11.96 4.75 24.68
CA ILE A 158 11.65 5.38 23.40
C ILE A 158 12.77 6.35 23.02
N ALA A 159 13.24 6.26 21.80
CA ALA A 159 14.28 7.13 21.27
C ALA A 159 14.21 7.20 19.75
N VAL A 160 14.85 8.21 19.19
CA VAL A 160 15.19 8.27 17.77
C VAL A 160 16.70 8.04 17.60
N ALA A 161 17.09 7.43 16.48
CA ALA A 161 18.50 7.22 16.20
C ALA A 161 19.28 8.52 16.11
N ASP A 162 20.56 8.53 16.47
CA ASP A 162 21.41 9.73 16.42
C ASP A 162 21.48 10.37 15.02
N ALA A 163 21.39 9.57 13.97
CA ALA A 163 21.30 10.02 12.58
C ALA A 163 20.12 10.96 12.31
N MET A 164 19.06 10.86 13.11
CA MET A 164 17.87 11.71 13.02
C MET A 164 18.05 13.12 13.60
N ARG A 165 19.19 13.40 14.24
CA ARG A 165 19.48 14.77 14.75
C ARG A 165 19.60 15.78 13.63
N THR A 166 20.10 15.37 12.48
CA THR A 166 20.31 16.17 11.28
C THR A 166 19.45 15.73 10.12
N GLY A 167 19.20 14.44 10.01
CA GLY A 167 18.39 13.83 8.95
C GLY A 167 16.89 13.94 9.18
N THR A 168 16.14 13.70 8.11
CA THR A 168 14.67 13.72 8.13
C THR A 168 14.12 12.42 7.58
N LEU A 169 13.11 11.84 8.25
CA LEU A 169 12.26 10.82 7.70
C LEU A 169 10.93 11.42 7.24
N LEU A 170 10.50 11.11 6.03
CA LEU A 170 9.19 11.48 5.51
C LEU A 170 8.36 10.21 5.32
N LEU A 171 7.57 9.85 6.30
CA LEU A 171 6.82 8.61 6.40
C LEU A 171 5.41 8.79 5.85
N VAL A 172 5.12 8.21 4.69
CA VAL A 172 3.85 8.36 3.98
C VAL A 172 2.96 7.14 4.21
N GLY A 173 1.71 7.37 4.59
CA GLY A 173 0.76 6.31 4.91
C GLY A 173 0.27 5.48 3.72
N GLY A 174 0.64 5.86 2.50
CA GLY A 174 0.22 5.16 1.28
C GLY A 174 -0.80 5.95 0.47
N GLY A 175 -1.50 5.24 -0.42
CA GLY A 175 -2.50 5.82 -1.32
C GLY A 175 -1.89 6.48 -2.56
N PRO A 176 -2.70 7.25 -3.31
CA PRO A 176 -2.25 7.94 -4.51
C PRO A 176 -1.12 8.90 -4.23
N ALA A 177 -0.24 9.12 -5.21
CA ALA A 177 0.82 10.11 -5.11
C ALA A 177 0.23 11.49 -4.77
N GLN A 178 0.84 12.17 -3.80
CA GLN A 178 0.45 13.51 -3.38
C GLN A 178 1.51 14.49 -3.84
N ASP A 179 1.15 15.45 -4.68
CA ASP A 179 2.09 16.42 -5.23
C ASP A 179 2.74 17.27 -4.15
N ASP A 180 2.00 17.62 -3.09
CA ASP A 180 2.49 18.38 -1.94
C ASP A 180 3.52 17.59 -1.11
N VAL A 181 3.30 16.29 -0.90
CA VAL A 181 4.26 15.41 -0.20
C VAL A 181 5.51 15.18 -1.04
N ASN A 182 5.33 14.96 -2.36
CA ASN A 182 6.46 14.83 -3.28
C ASN A 182 7.28 16.10 -3.38
N ALA A 183 6.63 17.27 -3.45
CA ALA A 183 7.29 18.57 -3.44
C ALA A 183 8.08 18.81 -2.15
N GLU A 184 7.50 18.41 -1.01
CA GLU A 184 8.20 18.52 0.29
C GLU A 184 9.41 17.58 0.35
N PHE A 185 9.29 16.34 -0.15
CA PHE A 185 10.44 15.43 -0.26
C PHE A 185 11.57 16.04 -1.08
N VAL A 186 11.26 16.58 -2.28
CA VAL A 186 12.24 17.22 -3.15
C VAL A 186 12.85 18.45 -2.46
N ARG A 187 12.04 19.26 -1.78
CA ARG A 187 12.52 20.44 -1.01
C ARG A 187 13.50 20.00 0.08
N LEU A 188 13.17 19.01 0.87
CA LEU A 188 14.02 18.44 1.93
C LEU A 188 15.32 17.84 1.37
N ALA A 189 15.25 17.25 0.18
CA ALA A 189 16.41 16.69 -0.52
C ALA A 189 17.34 17.74 -1.13
N GLY A 190 17.00 19.05 -1.08
CA GLY A 190 17.82 20.14 -1.61
C GLY A 190 17.28 20.80 -2.88
N GLY A 191 16.01 20.57 -3.21
CA GLY A 191 15.32 21.20 -4.35
C GLY A 191 15.95 20.84 -5.68
N ALA A 192 16.28 21.86 -6.48
CA ALA A 192 16.89 21.66 -7.81
C ALA A 192 18.27 20.96 -7.76
N SER A 193 18.97 21.01 -6.62
CA SER A 193 20.26 20.34 -6.43
C SER A 193 20.13 18.93 -5.84
N ALA A 194 18.91 18.44 -5.65
CA ALA A 194 18.67 17.14 -5.07
C ALA A 194 19.33 16.01 -5.89
N ARG A 195 19.93 15.07 -5.17
CA ARG A 195 20.52 13.84 -5.70
C ARG A 195 19.72 12.69 -5.09
N ILE A 196 18.76 12.20 -5.84
CA ILE A 196 17.78 11.24 -5.32
C ILE A 196 18.14 9.81 -5.74
N VAL A 197 18.09 8.91 -4.78
CA VAL A 197 18.17 7.46 -5.01
C VAL A 197 16.81 6.85 -4.71
N VAL A 198 16.26 6.09 -5.68
CA VAL A 198 15.02 5.32 -5.51
C VAL A 198 15.36 3.85 -5.30
N ILE A 199 14.79 3.25 -4.27
CA ILE A 199 15.00 1.84 -3.92
C ILE A 199 13.65 1.09 -3.97
N PRO A 200 13.23 0.58 -5.14
CA PRO A 200 11.89 0.00 -5.34
C PRO A 200 11.76 -1.46 -4.87
N THR A 201 12.66 -1.94 -4.03
CA THR A 201 12.75 -3.36 -3.62
C THR A 201 11.46 -3.91 -3.02
N ALA A 202 10.66 -3.10 -2.32
CA ALA A 202 9.38 -3.54 -1.79
C ALA A 202 8.35 -3.90 -2.87
N SER A 203 8.37 -3.20 -4.00
CA SER A 203 7.38 -3.35 -5.09
C SER A 203 7.74 -4.44 -6.10
N THR A 204 8.86 -5.13 -5.92
CA THR A 204 9.33 -6.13 -6.86
C THR A 204 8.85 -7.52 -6.48
N ASP A 205 8.19 -8.22 -7.38
CA ASP A 205 7.94 -9.65 -7.24
C ASP A 205 9.21 -10.46 -7.50
N PRO A 206 9.38 -11.62 -6.86
CA PRO A 206 10.53 -12.46 -7.10
C PRO A 206 10.72 -12.74 -8.60
N GLY A 207 11.92 -12.42 -9.13
CA GLY A 207 12.26 -12.59 -10.52
C GLY A 207 11.77 -11.48 -11.46
N GLN A 208 11.28 -10.35 -10.94
CA GLN A 208 10.83 -9.19 -11.73
C GLN A 208 11.66 -7.92 -11.46
N ASP A 209 12.95 -8.09 -11.26
CA ASP A 209 13.87 -6.98 -10.93
C ASP A 209 13.82 -5.85 -11.97
N ASP A 210 13.71 -6.19 -13.26
CA ASP A 210 13.64 -5.19 -14.36
C ASP A 210 12.36 -4.33 -14.26
N ALA A 211 11.23 -4.91 -13.84
CA ALA A 211 9.98 -4.16 -13.68
C ALA A 211 10.12 -3.14 -12.56
N ALA A 212 10.73 -3.50 -11.44
CA ALA A 212 10.98 -2.59 -10.32
C ALA A 212 11.89 -1.43 -10.71
N LEU A 213 12.96 -1.70 -11.44
CA LEU A 213 13.85 -0.66 -11.96
C LEU A 213 13.09 0.31 -12.88
N THR A 214 12.24 -0.20 -13.76
CA THR A 214 11.40 0.61 -14.66
C THR A 214 10.42 1.50 -13.90
N ASP A 215 9.74 0.98 -12.90
CA ASP A 215 8.78 1.73 -12.11
C ASP A 215 9.49 2.78 -11.24
N GLY A 216 10.61 2.42 -10.66
CA GLY A 216 11.45 3.35 -9.91
C GLY A 216 11.96 4.51 -10.78
N ASP A 217 12.41 4.22 -12.01
CA ASP A 217 12.87 5.24 -12.96
C ASP A 217 11.71 6.16 -13.39
N ARG A 218 10.53 5.61 -13.67
CA ARG A 218 9.33 6.40 -13.99
C ARG A 218 8.97 7.36 -12.86
N TRP A 219 8.96 6.87 -11.63
CA TRP A 219 8.68 7.72 -10.47
C TRP A 219 9.74 8.79 -10.29
N ALA A 220 11.03 8.44 -10.39
CA ALA A 220 12.14 9.40 -10.28
C ALA A 220 12.02 10.54 -11.32
N ARG A 221 11.67 10.21 -12.55
CA ARG A 221 11.42 11.22 -13.60
C ARG A 221 10.24 12.12 -13.27
N SER A 222 9.18 11.60 -12.62
CA SER A 222 8.00 12.38 -12.26
C SER A 222 8.29 13.47 -11.23
N LEU A 223 9.38 13.37 -10.48
CA LEU A 223 9.80 14.39 -9.52
C LEU A 223 10.40 15.65 -10.15
N GLY A 224 10.75 15.62 -11.45
CA GLY A 224 11.35 16.74 -12.16
C GLY A 224 12.75 17.14 -11.65
N VAL A 225 13.46 16.25 -10.93
CA VAL A 225 14.83 16.51 -10.45
C VAL A 225 15.88 16.17 -11.52
N ALA A 226 17.00 16.88 -11.51
CA ALA A 226 18.06 16.69 -12.48
C ALA A 226 18.84 15.37 -12.27
N HIS A 227 18.92 14.89 -11.02
CA HIS A 227 19.74 13.74 -10.65
C HIS A 227 18.91 12.72 -9.86
N ALA A 228 18.54 11.65 -10.53
CA ALA A 228 17.88 10.51 -9.91
C ALA A 228 18.55 9.21 -10.37
N THR A 229 18.72 8.28 -9.46
CA THR A 229 19.29 6.95 -9.69
C THR A 229 18.36 5.91 -9.07
N VAL A 230 18.09 4.84 -9.77
CA VAL A 230 17.36 3.70 -9.24
C VAL A 230 18.37 2.60 -8.88
N MET A 231 18.24 2.02 -7.68
CA MET A 231 19.04 0.88 -7.26
C MET A 231 18.16 -0.18 -6.63
N HIS A 232 18.34 -1.41 -7.05
CA HIS A 232 17.59 -2.54 -6.53
C HIS A 232 18.44 -3.81 -6.58
N THR A 233 18.33 -4.62 -5.55
CA THR A 233 18.80 -6.02 -5.53
C THR A 233 18.05 -6.80 -4.48
N SER A 234 17.78 -8.07 -4.75
CA SER A 234 17.32 -9.07 -3.77
C SER A 234 18.48 -9.85 -3.14
N SER A 235 19.71 -9.64 -3.62
CA SER A 235 20.91 -10.32 -3.13
C SER A 235 21.57 -9.58 -1.97
N ARG A 236 21.54 -10.16 -0.78
CA ARG A 236 22.23 -9.60 0.41
C ARG A 236 23.73 -9.40 0.17
N ARG A 237 24.38 -10.32 -0.56
CA ARG A 237 25.81 -10.18 -0.90
C ARG A 237 26.07 -8.95 -1.75
N GLU A 238 25.21 -8.68 -2.74
CA GLU A 238 25.31 -7.48 -3.55
C GLU A 238 24.99 -6.23 -2.73
N ALA A 239 23.92 -6.24 -1.93
CA ALA A 239 23.53 -5.17 -1.02
C ALA A 239 24.63 -4.79 -0.01
N ASP A 240 25.52 -5.72 0.33
CA ASP A 240 26.67 -5.49 1.21
C ASP A 240 27.93 -5.07 0.46
N SER A 241 27.90 -4.96 -0.89
CA SER A 241 29.04 -4.58 -1.70
C SER A 241 29.24 -3.07 -1.77
N GLU A 242 30.52 -2.65 -1.87
CA GLU A 242 30.92 -1.25 -2.05
C GLU A 242 30.36 -0.64 -3.34
N ALA A 243 30.34 -1.44 -4.42
CA ALA A 243 29.89 -0.98 -5.71
C ALA A 243 28.37 -0.66 -5.69
N PHE A 244 27.58 -1.49 -5.03
CA PHE A 244 26.13 -1.32 -4.95
C PHE A 244 25.75 -0.06 -4.20
N VAL A 245 26.38 0.21 -3.05
CA VAL A 245 26.02 1.35 -2.20
C VAL A 245 26.56 2.70 -2.66
N ARG A 246 27.41 2.72 -3.68
CA ARG A 246 28.07 3.95 -4.15
C ARG A 246 27.08 5.10 -4.44
N PRO A 247 25.89 4.89 -5.05
CA PRO A 247 24.93 5.98 -5.27
C PRO A 247 24.44 6.64 -3.99
N LEU A 248 24.38 5.89 -2.88
CA LEU A 248 23.92 6.42 -1.58
C LEU A 248 24.91 7.41 -0.96
N ARG A 249 26.20 7.37 -1.29
CA ARG A 249 27.22 8.24 -0.69
C ARG A 249 27.01 9.72 -0.96
N ASP A 250 26.53 10.01 -2.15
CA ASP A 250 26.27 11.40 -2.59
C ASP A 250 24.78 11.74 -2.55
N ALA A 251 23.92 10.81 -2.18
CA ALA A 251 22.48 11.03 -2.12
C ALA A 251 22.14 12.07 -1.06
N THR A 252 21.30 13.02 -1.42
CA THR A 252 20.67 13.98 -0.50
C THR A 252 19.25 13.57 -0.16
N GLY A 253 18.63 12.71 -0.99
CA GLY A 253 17.33 12.09 -0.75
C GLY A 253 17.30 10.63 -1.18
N VAL A 254 16.62 9.81 -0.41
CA VAL A 254 16.34 8.41 -0.76
C VAL A 254 14.84 8.17 -0.67
N TRP A 255 14.28 7.46 -1.66
CA TRP A 255 12.86 7.11 -1.64
C TRP A 255 12.66 5.60 -1.70
N LEU A 256 11.85 5.09 -0.79
CA LEU A 256 11.43 3.69 -0.73
C LEU A 256 9.93 3.58 -1.06
N PRO A 257 9.56 3.13 -2.26
CA PRO A 257 8.17 2.85 -2.61
C PRO A 257 7.51 1.80 -1.72
N GLY A 258 6.17 1.70 -1.83
CA GLY A 258 5.38 0.67 -1.16
C GLY A 258 5.52 -0.71 -1.80
N GLY A 259 4.91 -1.70 -1.15
CA GLY A 259 4.93 -3.11 -1.53
C GLY A 259 5.07 -4.01 -0.31
N GLU A 260 5.93 -5.03 -0.37
CA GLU A 260 6.19 -5.95 0.74
C GLU A 260 7.43 -5.51 1.53
N ALA A 261 7.22 -5.11 2.77
CA ALA A 261 8.29 -4.61 3.66
C ALA A 261 9.38 -5.66 3.94
N GLY A 262 8.99 -6.92 4.01
CA GLY A 262 9.93 -8.03 4.21
C GLY A 262 11.00 -8.11 3.14
N ARG A 263 10.71 -7.73 1.90
CA ARG A 263 11.69 -7.71 0.81
C ARG A 263 12.80 -6.68 1.06
N ILE A 264 12.45 -5.49 1.56
CA ILE A 264 13.45 -4.49 1.97
C ILE A 264 14.33 -5.05 3.09
N LEU A 265 13.70 -5.64 4.10
CA LEU A 265 14.41 -6.12 5.29
C LEU A 265 15.31 -7.31 4.97
N VAL A 266 14.81 -8.30 4.23
CA VAL A 266 15.62 -9.45 3.82
C VAL A 266 16.81 -9.02 2.97
N SER A 267 16.63 -8.07 2.06
CA SER A 267 17.73 -7.60 1.20
C SER A 267 18.75 -6.75 1.96
N TYR A 268 18.30 -5.87 2.87
CA TYR A 268 19.17 -4.78 3.35
C TYR A 268 19.49 -4.80 4.84
N LEU A 269 18.68 -5.45 5.69
CA LEU A 269 18.89 -5.45 7.15
C LEU A 269 20.28 -6.04 7.49
N GLY A 270 21.09 -5.31 8.25
CA GLY A 270 22.44 -5.68 8.64
C GLY A 270 23.49 -5.58 7.54
N THR A 271 23.14 -5.10 6.34
CA THR A 271 24.08 -4.93 5.23
C THR A 271 24.70 -3.53 5.21
N ARG A 272 25.64 -3.33 4.28
CA ARG A 272 26.20 -2.00 4.00
C ARG A 272 25.15 -1.01 3.51
N THR A 273 24.14 -1.48 2.77
CA THR A 273 23.04 -0.62 2.32
C THR A 273 22.31 0.04 3.48
N GLU A 274 21.96 -0.72 4.52
CA GLU A 274 21.37 -0.13 5.73
C GLU A 274 22.30 0.93 6.36
N ARG A 275 23.57 0.62 6.52
CA ARG A 275 24.55 1.56 7.09
C ARG A 275 24.63 2.86 6.29
N GLU A 276 24.63 2.77 4.95
CA GLU A 276 24.64 3.97 4.08
C GLU A 276 23.31 4.75 4.11
N LEU A 277 22.16 4.08 4.30
CA LEU A 277 20.89 4.77 4.54
C LEU A 277 20.97 5.61 5.83
N PHE A 278 21.47 5.05 6.92
CA PHE A 278 21.69 5.84 8.14
C PHE A 278 22.75 6.93 7.96
N ALA A 279 23.76 6.72 7.11
CA ALA A 279 24.74 7.76 6.77
C ALA A 279 24.11 8.91 5.95
N VAL A 280 23.13 8.62 5.07
CA VAL A 280 22.34 9.69 4.40
C VAL A 280 21.65 10.57 5.44
N LEU A 281 20.96 9.99 6.42
CA LEU A 281 20.34 10.74 7.51
C LEU A 281 21.36 11.53 8.33
N ALA A 282 22.47 10.88 8.73
CA ALA A 282 23.49 11.48 9.59
C ALA A 282 24.13 12.76 8.97
N ARG A 283 24.21 12.86 7.63
CA ARG A 283 24.72 14.05 6.95
C ARG A 283 23.64 15.05 6.56
N GLY A 284 22.40 14.91 7.09
CA GLY A 284 21.30 15.86 6.90
C GLY A 284 20.42 15.56 5.69
N GLY A 285 20.55 14.39 5.06
CA GLY A 285 19.68 13.97 3.97
C GLY A 285 18.29 13.57 4.45
N VAL A 286 17.38 13.43 3.49
CA VAL A 286 16.01 12.95 3.75
C VAL A 286 15.83 11.53 3.22
N ILE A 287 15.16 10.69 4.01
CA ILE A 287 14.64 9.42 3.52
C ILE A 287 13.12 9.49 3.55
N GLY A 288 12.51 9.43 2.37
CA GLY A 288 11.08 9.31 2.19
C GLY A 288 10.70 7.86 1.90
N GLY A 289 9.49 7.49 2.28
CA GLY A 289 8.95 6.18 1.93
C GLY A 289 7.46 6.15 2.11
N THR A 290 6.79 5.31 1.29
CA THR A 290 5.35 5.14 1.37
C THR A 290 5.00 3.70 1.72
N SER A 291 3.93 3.50 2.51
CA SER A 291 3.46 2.15 2.87
C SER A 291 4.59 1.29 3.50
N ALA A 292 5.00 0.20 2.85
CA ALA A 292 6.13 -0.64 3.28
C ALA A 292 7.42 0.17 3.47
N GLY A 293 7.71 1.12 2.58
CA GLY A 293 8.89 2.00 2.67
C GLY A 293 8.86 2.97 3.85
N ALA A 294 7.68 3.28 4.40
CA ALA A 294 7.53 4.02 5.64
C ALA A 294 7.64 3.11 6.87
N LEU A 295 7.00 1.93 6.78
CA LEU A 295 6.89 0.98 7.88
C LEU A 295 8.25 0.52 8.41
N VAL A 296 9.22 0.29 7.54
CA VAL A 296 10.54 -0.27 7.90
C VAL A 296 11.40 0.60 8.81
N TRP A 297 11.00 1.82 9.12
CA TRP A 297 11.77 2.76 9.95
C TRP A 297 11.44 2.68 11.44
N GLY A 298 10.36 1.97 11.82
CA GLY A 298 10.11 1.61 13.21
C GLY A 298 11.17 0.67 13.78
N SER A 299 11.05 0.28 15.03
CA SER A 299 11.86 -0.79 15.63
C SER A 299 11.19 -2.15 15.49
N GLU A 300 9.89 -2.17 15.32
CA GLU A 300 9.11 -3.37 15.09
C GLU A 300 8.27 -3.23 13.83
N CYS A 301 8.35 -4.25 13.01
CA CYS A 301 7.59 -4.36 11.79
C CYS A 301 6.36 -5.23 11.98
N GLN A 302 5.28 -4.75 11.42
CA GLN A 302 4.13 -5.57 11.09
C GLN A 302 4.35 -6.11 9.68
N THR A 303 4.76 -7.37 9.56
CA THR A 303 4.94 -8.04 8.26
C THR A 303 3.75 -8.93 7.98
N PHE A 304 3.30 -8.94 6.74
CA PHE A 304 2.26 -9.86 6.31
C PHE A 304 2.84 -11.28 6.20
N ARG A 305 2.12 -12.26 6.68
CA ARG A 305 2.43 -13.68 6.48
C ARG A 305 1.21 -14.43 5.99
N ALA A 306 1.42 -15.31 5.03
CA ALA A 306 0.38 -16.22 4.61
C ALA A 306 -0.09 -17.05 5.81
N PRO A 307 -1.42 -17.25 5.99
CA PRO A 307 -1.95 -18.08 7.05
C PRO A 307 -1.37 -19.51 6.99
N LYS A 308 -0.91 -20.02 8.14
CA LYS A 308 -0.31 -21.38 8.21
C LYS A 308 -1.32 -22.51 8.01
N ASP A 309 -2.60 -22.25 8.26
CA ASP A 309 -3.70 -23.20 8.18
C ASP A 309 -4.21 -23.45 6.76
N GLY A 310 -3.59 -22.79 5.76
CA GLY A 310 -4.01 -22.96 4.38
C GLY A 310 -5.16 -22.06 3.94
N SER A 311 -5.69 -21.23 4.83
CA SER A 311 -6.74 -20.27 4.45
C SER A 311 -6.22 -19.28 3.41
N PRO A 312 -7.10 -18.71 2.57
CA PRO A 312 -6.74 -17.69 1.58
C PRO A 312 -6.10 -16.48 2.25
N PHE A 313 -4.97 -16.04 1.73
CA PHE A 313 -4.40 -14.77 2.12
C PHE A 313 -5.15 -13.65 1.40
N GLN A 314 -5.50 -12.61 2.16
CA GLN A 314 -6.09 -11.39 1.63
C GLN A 314 -5.18 -10.21 1.97
N MET A 315 -4.92 -9.34 1.00
CA MET A 315 -4.23 -8.10 1.27
C MET A 315 -5.09 -7.28 2.24
N GLY A 316 -4.50 -6.85 3.36
CA GLY A 316 -5.24 -6.20 4.46
C GLY A 316 -5.75 -7.13 5.56
N ASP A 317 -5.47 -8.44 5.48
CA ASP A 317 -5.71 -9.34 6.61
C ASP A 317 -4.77 -9.03 7.77
N VAL A 318 -5.22 -8.14 8.64
CA VAL A 318 -4.47 -7.71 9.84
C VAL A 318 -4.33 -8.81 10.89
N SER A 319 -5.06 -9.93 10.76
CA SER A 319 -4.88 -11.09 11.62
C SER A 319 -3.53 -11.77 11.39
N ALA A 320 -2.95 -11.58 10.20
CA ALA A 320 -1.62 -12.05 9.84
C ALA A 320 -0.48 -11.20 10.43
N LEU A 321 -0.77 -10.03 10.99
CA LEU A 321 0.22 -9.18 11.65
C LEU A 321 0.61 -9.79 12.99
N ARG A 322 1.75 -10.47 13.05
CA ARG A 322 2.27 -11.06 14.29
C ARG A 322 3.39 -10.22 14.86
N LEU A 323 3.06 -9.50 15.94
CA LEU A 323 4.09 -8.95 16.81
C LEU A 323 4.83 -10.05 17.55
N GLY A 324 6.12 -9.81 17.76
CA GLY A 324 6.96 -10.76 18.47
C GLY A 324 7.44 -11.93 17.63
N ASP A 325 7.14 -11.93 16.33
CA ASP A 325 7.83 -12.79 15.38
C ASP A 325 9.34 -12.49 15.45
N PRO A 326 10.21 -13.51 15.51
CA PRO A 326 11.67 -13.29 15.46
C PRO A 326 12.09 -12.43 14.25
N HIS A 327 11.30 -12.41 13.19
CA HIS A 327 11.52 -11.61 11.99
C HIS A 327 10.79 -10.25 12.00
N GLY A 328 10.10 -9.90 13.09
CA GLY A 328 9.35 -8.65 13.23
C GLY A 328 10.22 -7.43 13.57
N VAL A 329 11.51 -7.43 13.24
CA VAL A 329 12.43 -6.31 13.45
C VAL A 329 12.56 -5.46 12.20
N CYS A 330 12.67 -4.15 12.39
CA CYS A 330 12.86 -3.16 11.35
C CYS A 330 14.22 -2.47 11.50
N PHE A 331 14.52 -1.44 10.70
CA PHE A 331 15.76 -0.67 10.77
C PHE A 331 15.98 0.07 12.11
N GLY A 332 14.89 0.39 12.83
CA GLY A 332 15.01 0.92 14.20
C GLY A 332 15.48 2.36 14.29
N ALA A 333 15.27 3.19 13.25
CA ALA A 333 15.50 4.62 13.36
C ALA A 333 14.58 5.26 14.41
N LEU A 334 13.37 4.75 14.54
CA LEU A 334 12.37 5.12 15.55
C LEU A 334 12.22 3.94 16.55
N ARG A 335 12.99 4.02 17.65
CA ARG A 335 13.06 2.94 18.64
C ARG A 335 11.85 2.91 19.56
N GLN A 336 11.36 1.72 19.88
CA GLN A 336 10.10 1.50 20.61
C GLN A 336 8.91 2.15 19.91
N MET A 337 8.92 2.17 18.56
CA MET A 337 7.85 2.70 17.75
C MET A 337 7.47 1.69 16.67
N VAL A 338 6.15 1.60 16.43
CA VAL A 338 5.53 0.78 15.37
C VAL A 338 4.80 1.72 14.43
N ILE A 339 5.10 1.63 13.14
CA ILE A 339 4.46 2.43 12.10
C ILE A 339 3.42 1.57 11.40
N ALA A 340 2.19 2.06 11.33
CA ALA A 340 1.06 1.43 10.65
C ALA A 340 0.56 2.35 9.53
N PRO A 341 1.03 2.17 8.28
CA PRO A 341 0.52 2.88 7.12
C PRO A 341 -0.88 2.38 6.75
N HIS A 342 -1.59 3.09 5.86
CA HIS A 342 -2.98 2.81 5.47
C HIS A 342 -3.91 2.67 6.67
N PHE A 343 -3.69 3.48 7.71
CA PHE A 343 -4.24 3.23 9.04
C PHE A 343 -5.77 3.25 9.08
N ALA A 344 -6.39 4.28 8.54
CA ALA A 344 -7.84 4.37 8.44
C ALA A 344 -8.39 3.39 7.38
N GLU A 345 -7.73 3.32 6.23
CA GLU A 345 -8.16 2.54 5.07
C GLU A 345 -8.18 1.04 5.36
N PHE A 346 -7.18 0.53 6.08
CA PHE A 346 -7.12 -0.87 6.49
C PHE A 346 -7.69 -1.12 7.89
N ARG A 347 -8.36 -0.12 8.46
CA ARG A 347 -8.97 -0.21 9.82
C ARG A 347 -8.00 -0.77 10.86
N MET A 348 -6.76 -0.30 10.82
CA MET A 348 -5.65 -0.86 11.62
C MET A 348 -5.75 -0.54 13.10
N GLN A 349 -6.68 0.33 13.52
CA GLN A 349 -6.77 0.79 14.91
C GLN A 349 -6.91 -0.35 15.94
N PRO A 350 -7.78 -1.37 15.76
CA PRO A 350 -7.87 -2.46 16.72
C PRO A 350 -6.57 -3.29 16.81
N SER A 351 -5.91 -3.51 15.67
CA SER A 351 -4.66 -4.26 15.60
C SER A 351 -3.52 -3.51 16.27
N LEU A 352 -3.37 -2.22 15.99
CA LEU A 352 -2.33 -1.38 16.59
C LEU A 352 -2.57 -1.21 18.10
N ALA A 353 -3.82 -1.03 18.54
CA ALA A 353 -4.17 -0.95 19.94
C ALA A 353 -3.84 -2.25 20.69
N LYS A 354 -4.17 -3.41 20.11
CA LYS A 354 -3.81 -4.72 20.68
C LYS A 354 -2.31 -4.90 20.81
N THR A 355 -1.57 -4.45 19.79
CA THR A 355 -0.11 -4.45 19.75
C THR A 355 0.49 -3.68 20.92
N VAL A 356 0.06 -2.43 21.07
CA VAL A 356 0.55 -1.54 22.13
C VAL A 356 0.10 -2.02 23.51
N ALA A 357 -1.12 -2.59 23.62
CA ALA A 357 -1.59 -3.16 24.88
C ALA A 357 -0.72 -4.34 25.35
N ALA A 358 -0.25 -5.18 24.40
CA ALA A 358 0.66 -6.29 24.71
C ALA A 358 2.08 -5.81 25.06
N ARG A 359 2.47 -4.60 24.65
CA ARG A 359 3.80 -3.99 24.85
C ARG A 359 3.65 -2.50 25.16
N PRO A 360 3.28 -2.12 26.41
CA PRO A 360 2.94 -0.75 26.78
C PRO A 360 4.04 0.30 26.59
N GLN A 361 5.29 -0.15 26.44
CA GLN A 361 6.41 0.73 26.11
C GLN A 361 6.41 1.21 24.66
N LEU A 362 5.73 0.50 23.74
CA LEU A 362 5.67 0.90 22.36
C LEU A 362 4.79 2.14 22.15
N LEU A 363 5.18 2.96 21.19
CA LEU A 363 4.35 4.01 20.61
C LEU A 363 3.87 3.55 19.25
N GLY A 364 2.56 3.40 19.09
CA GLY A 364 1.93 3.12 17.80
C GLY A 364 1.72 4.41 17.02
N ILE A 365 2.10 4.42 15.76
CA ILE A 365 1.96 5.56 14.84
C ILE A 365 1.17 5.08 13.63
N GLY A 366 -0.14 5.35 13.62
CA GLY A 366 -1.01 5.12 12.47
C GLY A 366 -0.94 6.31 11.52
N ILE A 367 -0.72 6.06 10.23
CA ILE A 367 -0.66 7.11 9.20
C ILE A 367 -1.69 6.77 8.12
N ASP A 368 -2.68 7.64 7.93
CA ASP A 368 -3.70 7.49 6.90
C ASP A 368 -3.10 7.66 5.51
N GLU A 369 -3.79 7.13 4.48
CA GLU A 369 -3.41 7.44 3.09
C GLU A 369 -3.43 8.95 2.82
N ALA A 370 -2.72 9.37 1.79
CA ALA A 370 -2.59 10.79 1.43
C ALA A 370 -2.07 11.68 2.57
N THR A 371 -1.34 11.10 3.52
CA THR A 371 -0.83 11.76 4.72
C THR A 371 0.62 11.34 4.95
N ALA A 372 1.42 12.26 5.47
CA ALA A 372 2.79 11.98 5.85
C ALA A 372 3.10 12.47 7.25
N LEU A 373 4.01 11.78 7.93
CA LEU A 373 4.67 12.22 9.15
C LEU A 373 6.12 12.56 8.81
N GLU A 374 6.45 13.86 8.80
CA GLU A 374 7.82 14.36 8.69
C GLU A 374 8.46 14.33 10.08
N VAL A 375 9.51 13.54 10.23
CA VAL A 375 10.21 13.39 11.52
C VAL A 375 11.63 13.95 11.40
N GLN A 376 11.93 14.95 12.22
CA GLN A 376 13.28 15.50 12.39
C GLN A 376 13.62 15.59 13.89
N GLY A 377 14.73 15.02 14.30
CA GLY A 377 15.00 14.80 15.71
C GLY A 377 13.85 14.03 16.36
N ASN A 378 13.35 14.54 17.47
CA ASN A 378 12.23 13.91 18.20
C ASN A 378 10.85 14.38 17.74
N VAL A 379 10.76 15.30 16.80
CA VAL A 379 9.50 15.96 16.44
C VAL A 379 8.96 15.41 15.14
N GLY A 380 7.74 14.91 15.19
CA GLY A 380 6.91 14.59 14.04
C GLY A 380 5.98 15.75 13.70
N LYS A 381 5.87 16.11 12.42
CA LYS A 381 4.93 17.09 11.86
C LYS A 381 4.04 16.40 10.84
N VAL A 382 2.74 16.60 10.95
CA VAL A 382 1.75 15.99 10.04
C VAL A 382 1.59 16.83 8.78
N LEU A 383 1.64 16.19 7.62
CA LEU A 383 1.43 16.77 6.29
C LEU A 383 0.34 15.99 5.56
N GLY A 384 -0.26 16.59 4.54
CA GLY A 384 -1.25 15.94 3.69
C GLY A 384 -2.69 16.16 4.16
N ARG A 385 -3.59 15.19 3.85
CA ARG A 385 -5.05 15.42 3.95
C ARG A 385 -5.76 14.62 5.02
N GLY A 386 -5.18 13.48 5.45
CA GLY A 386 -5.72 12.64 6.51
C GLY A 386 -5.09 12.97 7.87
N HIS A 387 -4.94 11.96 8.69
CA HIS A 387 -4.49 12.10 10.07
C HIS A 387 -3.31 11.19 10.37
N VAL A 388 -2.59 11.55 11.42
CA VAL A 388 -1.69 10.64 12.13
C VAL A 388 -2.31 10.33 13.49
N THR A 389 -2.49 9.04 13.78
CA THR A 389 -3.06 8.58 15.04
C THR A 389 -1.95 8.00 15.92
N ILE A 390 -1.76 8.57 17.09
CA ILE A 390 -0.83 8.08 18.09
C ILE A 390 -1.56 7.17 19.06
N VAL A 391 -1.06 5.95 19.25
CA VAL A 391 -1.62 4.93 20.11
C VAL A 391 -0.62 4.55 21.20
N GLY A 392 -1.04 4.56 22.45
CA GLY A 392 -0.17 4.24 23.60
C GLY A 392 0.53 5.48 24.15
N GLY A 393 1.76 5.31 24.64
CA GLY A 393 2.48 6.44 25.21
C GLY A 393 1.96 6.88 26.60
N GLY A 394 1.14 6.05 27.26
CA GLY A 394 0.52 6.39 28.54
C GLY A 394 -0.79 7.21 28.43
N ALA A 395 -1.19 7.58 27.21
CA ALA A 395 -2.49 8.21 26.98
C ALA A 395 -3.63 7.18 27.08
N PRO A 396 -4.75 7.52 27.73
CA PRO A 396 -5.87 6.61 27.90
C PRO A 396 -6.64 6.31 26.61
N ALA A 397 -6.50 7.17 25.62
CA ALA A 397 -7.14 7.05 24.30
C ALA A 397 -6.16 7.46 23.19
N PRO A 398 -6.35 6.97 21.94
CA PRO A 398 -5.59 7.41 20.79
C PRO A 398 -5.69 8.94 20.60
N GLN A 399 -4.58 9.56 20.22
CA GLN A 399 -4.54 10.98 19.87
C GLN A 399 -4.51 11.11 18.34
N VAL A 400 -5.49 11.81 17.78
CA VAL A 400 -5.59 12.06 16.33
C VAL A 400 -5.02 13.43 16.03
N LEU A 401 -4.03 13.47 15.17
CA LEU A 401 -3.27 14.66 14.78
C LEU A 401 -3.61 15.01 13.32
N ALA A 402 -4.13 16.19 13.08
CA ALA A 402 -4.43 16.69 11.74
C ALA A 402 -3.20 17.37 11.10
N ALA A 403 -3.31 17.70 9.82
CA ALA A 403 -2.28 18.42 9.08
C ALA A 403 -1.82 19.70 9.83
N GLY A 404 -0.51 19.91 9.87
CA GLY A 404 0.13 20.99 10.60
C GLY A 404 0.42 20.70 12.07
N ALA A 405 -0.22 19.70 12.68
CA ALA A 405 0.05 19.30 14.06
C ALA A 405 1.50 18.81 14.23
N ARG A 406 2.07 19.08 15.39
CA ARG A 406 3.41 18.64 15.77
C ARG A 406 3.35 17.82 17.05
N TYR A 407 4.18 16.79 17.12
CA TYR A 407 4.21 15.88 18.25
C TYR A 407 5.64 15.48 18.60
N ASP A 408 6.02 15.58 19.88
CA ASP A 408 7.30 15.08 20.37
C ASP A 408 7.16 13.57 20.64
N LEU A 409 7.76 12.76 19.78
CA LEU A 409 7.68 11.29 19.81
C LEU A 409 8.31 10.69 21.06
N VAL A 410 9.34 11.34 21.61
CA VAL A 410 10.06 10.86 22.80
C VAL A 410 9.36 11.29 24.07
N LYS A 411 8.93 12.56 24.17
CA LYS A 411 8.15 13.08 25.30
C LYS A 411 6.69 12.62 25.28
N ARG A 412 6.23 12.10 24.13
CA ARG A 412 4.85 11.64 23.91
C ARG A 412 3.83 12.75 24.14
N ALA A 413 4.06 13.90 23.58
CA ALA A 413 3.26 15.09 23.79
C ALA A 413 3.08 15.93 22.51
N SER A 414 1.89 16.50 22.34
CA SER A 414 1.64 17.54 21.33
C SER A 414 2.41 18.80 21.65
N LEU A 415 2.86 19.53 20.58
CA LEU A 415 3.67 20.76 20.66
C LEU A 415 2.87 21.98 20.21
#